data_5362625968cc1d5512c0ad07a68ca3a7
#
_entry.id   5362625968cc1d5512c0ad07a68ca3a7
#
_cell.length_a   1.000
_cell.length_b   1.000
_cell.length_c   1.000
_cell.angle_alpha   90.00
_cell.angle_beta   90.00
_cell.angle_gamma   90.00
#
_symmetry.space_group_name_H-M   'P 1'
#
loop_
_entity.id
_entity.type
_entity.pdbx_description
1 polymer ?
#
loop_
_entity_poly.entity_id
_entity_poly.type
_entity_poly.pdbx_seq_one_letter_code
_entity_poly.pdbx_strand_id
1 'polypeptide(L)'
;MRSEPPGLRRSLGVVDGIAIAASSTAATTSIGIGMGSLAATVGPQAPAILLVAFLPILGIATAYARLNRHERNMGSGYVWVGRSLGPWLGFLTGWVTLVGTLIFMAYTSAVTGSVFLQFANKAQLHAIGGLRLDPNSTALSTLVGLVVLAAVTVTAVTGVRKATRLQAWLLVFEYTVLLGFCGWAMATGAHGFSWSWLNPFAVHDATGFAQGLVLAVFFFWGWDAAFSVTEETHDVGDAGRGGFIALFTMLALFLFGSVAFQREMSLPELLEQGPQALTYLGAKLADEPWASLPLLALLFSAVASLQSSVIPTARGLLAMGRDRTMGRVWTRVSPRYGSPAAGTVLVTSIAAAMALLALAIPKLNEMILAAVDSIGLVVALYYGLTALAGAVRFRGLLRTAPREALRAVVVPGLSGLALLGIGCYLGRDYATMSDHFQLSPDNGWFMLSVPAAILLSGLVMAAVAKYRRRSPYFVSGYKTDAGTDTVPLAATDARGPV
;
A
#
# COMPACT_ATOMS: atom_id res chain seq x y z
N MET A 1 42.76 5.25 -6.22
CA MET A 1 41.52 5.67 -5.55
C MET A 1 40.35 4.96 -6.26
N ARG A 2 39.76 3.95 -5.67
CA ARG A 2 38.49 3.39 -6.16
C ARG A 2 37.42 4.40 -5.76
N SER A 3 36.81 5.08 -6.73
CA SER A 3 35.64 5.93 -6.49
C SER A 3 34.58 5.07 -5.79
N GLU A 4 34.11 5.50 -4.62
CA GLU A 4 32.96 4.87 -3.98
C GLU A 4 31.83 4.78 -5.00
N PRO A 5 31.10 3.66 -5.04
CA PRO A 5 29.97 3.54 -5.94
C PRO A 5 28.95 4.67 -5.62
N PRO A 6 28.38 5.31 -6.66
CA PRO A 6 27.49 6.44 -6.45
C PRO A 6 26.33 6.01 -5.54
N GLY A 7 26.26 6.62 -4.37
CA GLY A 7 25.18 6.42 -3.40
C GLY A 7 23.87 7.11 -3.84
N LEU A 8 22.77 6.81 -3.15
CA LEU A 8 21.51 7.54 -3.32
C LEU A 8 21.69 8.99 -2.85
N ARG A 9 21.05 9.93 -3.56
CA ARG A 9 21.16 11.36 -3.22
C ARG A 9 20.13 11.74 -2.15
N ARG A 10 20.58 12.32 -1.03
CA ARG A 10 19.70 12.90 -0.02
C ARG A 10 19.07 14.18 -0.58
N SER A 11 17.80 14.15 -0.91
CA SER A 11 17.08 15.27 -1.56
C SER A 11 15.63 15.41 -1.14
N LEU A 12 15.13 14.52 -0.27
CA LEU A 12 13.74 14.45 0.14
C LEU A 12 13.56 15.05 1.55
N GLY A 13 12.44 15.75 1.75
CA GLY A 13 11.98 16.25 3.04
C GLY A 13 10.67 15.62 3.48
N VAL A 14 10.08 16.16 4.56
CA VAL A 14 8.79 15.70 5.10
C VAL A 14 7.67 15.73 4.06
N VAL A 15 7.58 16.81 3.25
CA VAL A 15 6.54 16.97 2.22
C VAL A 15 6.62 15.89 1.16
N ASP A 16 7.84 15.53 0.74
CA ASP A 16 8.04 14.42 -0.20
C ASP A 16 7.61 13.08 0.42
N GLY A 17 7.89 12.87 1.71
CA GLY A 17 7.44 11.71 2.46
C GLY A 17 5.91 11.62 2.56
N ILE A 18 5.23 12.76 2.80
CA ILE A 18 3.77 12.84 2.77
C ILE A 18 3.24 12.47 1.39
N ALA A 19 3.82 13.05 0.33
CA ALA A 19 3.38 12.80 -1.04
C ALA A 19 3.51 11.31 -1.42
N ILE A 20 4.62 10.66 -1.07
CA ILE A 20 4.84 9.23 -1.32
C ILE A 20 3.83 8.38 -0.53
N ALA A 21 3.70 8.61 0.78
CA ALA A 21 2.81 7.84 1.65
C ALA A 21 1.34 8.00 1.24
N ALA A 22 0.90 9.23 1.00
CA ALA A 22 -0.47 9.54 0.63
C ALA A 22 -0.83 9.00 -0.77
N SER A 23 0.07 9.14 -1.75
CA SER A 23 -0.12 8.55 -3.08
C SER A 23 -0.16 7.02 -3.06
N SER A 24 0.66 6.40 -2.19
CA SER A 24 0.69 4.94 -2.07
C SER A 24 -0.61 4.39 -1.48
N THR A 25 -1.21 5.13 -0.54
CA THR A 25 -2.48 4.76 0.06
C THR A 25 -3.67 5.00 -0.89
N ALA A 26 -3.50 5.87 -1.91
CA ALA A 26 -4.47 6.15 -2.96
C ALA A 26 -5.89 6.42 -2.42
N ALA A 27 -6.04 7.44 -1.56
CA ALA A 27 -7.27 7.65 -0.79
C ALA A 27 -8.52 7.76 -1.67
N THR A 28 -8.45 8.46 -2.79
CA THR A 28 -9.58 8.63 -3.72
C THR A 28 -9.96 7.30 -4.35
N THR A 29 -8.99 6.46 -4.73
CA THR A 29 -9.24 5.11 -5.24
C THR A 29 -9.81 4.21 -4.15
N SER A 30 -9.21 4.22 -2.96
CA SER A 30 -9.63 3.39 -1.82
C SER A 30 -11.07 3.66 -1.43
N ILE A 31 -11.46 4.94 -1.25
CA ILE A 31 -12.83 5.28 -0.89
C ILE A 31 -13.79 5.16 -2.08
N GLY A 32 -13.35 5.56 -3.27
CA GLY A 32 -14.19 5.57 -4.46
C GLY A 32 -14.58 4.18 -4.96
N ILE A 33 -13.68 3.21 -4.84
CA ILE A 33 -13.91 1.81 -5.26
C ILE A 33 -14.28 0.94 -4.06
N GLY A 34 -13.62 1.13 -2.92
CA GLY A 34 -13.75 0.25 -1.77
C GLY A 34 -14.94 0.55 -0.86
N MET A 35 -15.54 1.75 -0.94
CA MET A 35 -16.63 2.13 -0.03
C MET A 35 -17.87 1.25 -0.19
N GLY A 36 -18.21 0.90 -1.44
CA GLY A 36 -19.34 -0.02 -1.71
C GLY A 36 -19.10 -1.39 -1.09
N SER A 37 -17.90 -1.97 -1.27
CA SER A 37 -17.52 -3.26 -0.67
C SER A 37 -17.50 -3.20 0.86
N LEU A 38 -17.00 -2.11 1.45
CA LEU A 38 -16.99 -1.93 2.89
C LEU A 38 -18.43 -1.84 3.44
N ALA A 39 -19.30 -1.08 2.78
CA ALA A 39 -20.71 -0.96 3.15
C ALA A 39 -21.46 -2.30 2.98
N ALA A 40 -21.13 -3.10 1.97
CA ALA A 40 -21.67 -4.44 1.77
C ALA A 40 -21.33 -5.37 2.95
N THR A 41 -20.13 -5.22 3.52
CA THR A 41 -19.63 -6.07 4.60
C THR A 41 -20.15 -5.65 5.97
N VAL A 42 -20.18 -4.33 6.26
CA VAL A 42 -20.46 -3.83 7.62
C VAL A 42 -21.68 -2.90 7.68
N GLY A 43 -22.39 -2.73 6.57
CA GLY A 43 -23.54 -1.82 6.52
C GLY A 43 -23.17 -0.36 6.74
N PRO A 44 -24.04 0.41 7.42
CA PRO A 44 -23.81 1.81 7.69
C PRO A 44 -22.68 2.09 8.71
N GLN A 45 -22.09 1.06 9.35
CA GLN A 45 -21.00 1.18 10.31
C GLN A 45 -19.61 1.32 9.67
N ALA A 46 -19.52 1.52 8.34
CA ALA A 46 -18.26 1.72 7.64
C ALA A 46 -17.35 2.81 8.27
N PRO A 47 -17.85 4.00 8.70
CA PRO A 47 -17.01 4.99 9.39
C PRO A 47 -16.45 4.46 10.71
N ALA A 48 -17.24 3.70 11.48
CA ALA A 48 -16.79 3.11 12.74
C ALA A 48 -15.66 2.09 12.52
N ILE A 49 -15.79 1.24 11.51
CA ILE A 49 -14.79 0.23 11.20
C ILE A 49 -13.48 0.87 10.71
N LEU A 50 -13.55 1.96 9.94
CA LEU A 50 -12.37 2.74 9.57
C LEU A 50 -11.63 3.31 10.79
N LEU A 51 -12.36 3.81 11.79
CA LEU A 51 -11.78 4.26 13.06
C LEU A 51 -11.12 3.12 13.83
N VAL A 52 -11.78 1.97 13.93
CA VAL A 52 -11.24 0.80 14.64
C VAL A 52 -9.99 0.27 13.92
N ALA A 53 -10.00 0.19 12.59
CA ALA A 53 -8.86 -0.25 11.78
C ALA A 53 -7.65 0.68 11.92
N PHE A 54 -7.89 1.98 12.12
CA PHE A 54 -6.80 2.94 12.30
C PHE A 54 -5.98 2.70 13.57
N LEU A 55 -6.58 2.18 14.64
CA LEU A 55 -5.88 1.97 15.93
C LEU A 55 -4.67 1.03 15.80
N PRO A 56 -4.80 -0.21 15.27
CA PRO A 56 -3.63 -1.06 15.06
C PRO A 56 -2.66 -0.46 14.05
N ILE A 57 -3.11 0.20 13.01
CA ILE A 57 -2.23 0.87 12.02
C ILE A 57 -1.39 1.97 12.69
N LEU A 58 -1.99 2.79 13.56
CA LEU A 58 -1.27 3.81 14.31
C LEU A 58 -0.20 3.20 15.23
N GLY A 59 -0.51 2.08 15.90
CA GLY A 59 0.46 1.35 16.71
C GLY A 59 1.61 0.78 15.89
N ILE A 60 1.33 0.25 14.70
CA ILE A 60 2.35 -0.23 13.76
C ILE A 60 3.22 0.94 13.27
N ALA A 61 2.61 2.09 12.97
CA ALA A 61 3.33 3.30 12.55
C ALA A 61 4.35 3.78 13.60
N THR A 62 4.02 3.65 14.90
CA THR A 62 4.98 3.95 15.97
C THR A 62 6.18 3.00 15.95
N ALA A 63 5.98 1.70 15.65
CA ALA A 63 7.08 0.76 15.49
C ALA A 63 7.98 1.13 14.30
N TYR A 64 7.38 1.40 13.13
CA TYR A 64 8.12 1.81 11.93
C TYR A 64 8.99 3.05 12.18
N ALA A 65 8.41 4.10 12.78
CA ALA A 65 9.12 5.33 13.06
C ALA A 65 10.31 5.12 14.01
N ARG A 66 10.15 4.30 15.05
CA ARG A 66 11.22 3.97 16.00
C ARG A 66 12.29 3.08 15.39
N LEU A 67 11.89 2.06 14.65
CA LEU A 67 12.82 1.16 13.95
C LEU A 67 13.63 1.96 12.94
N ASN A 68 13.01 2.85 12.17
CA ASN A 68 13.68 3.71 11.20
C ASN A 68 14.69 4.67 11.87
N ARG A 69 14.36 5.27 13.02
CA ARG A 69 15.29 6.12 13.79
C ARG A 69 16.46 5.32 14.32
N HIS A 70 16.21 4.08 14.72
CA HIS A 70 17.26 3.19 15.25
C HIS A 70 18.16 2.65 14.13
N GLU A 71 17.58 2.29 13.01
CA GLU A 71 18.25 1.73 11.85
C GLU A 71 17.62 2.26 10.56
N ARG A 72 18.25 3.28 9.99
CA ARG A 72 17.87 3.90 8.73
C ARG A 72 18.21 3.00 7.56
N ASN A 73 17.23 2.29 7.01
CA ASN A 73 17.42 1.37 5.90
C ASN A 73 16.19 1.32 4.99
N MET A 74 16.40 1.47 3.68
CA MET A 74 15.33 1.42 2.67
C MET A 74 14.64 0.06 2.56
N GLY A 75 15.26 -1.00 3.06
CA GLY A 75 14.66 -2.33 3.14
C GLY A 75 13.56 -2.46 4.19
N SER A 76 13.39 -1.45 5.06
CA SER A 76 12.29 -1.35 6.04
C SER A 76 12.02 -2.68 6.77
N GLY A 77 10.80 -3.21 6.68
CA GLY A 77 10.38 -4.46 7.33
C GLY A 77 11.30 -5.66 7.04
N TYR A 78 11.82 -5.80 5.82
CA TYR A 78 12.78 -6.84 5.46
C TYR A 78 13.99 -6.84 6.40
N VAL A 79 14.57 -5.68 6.65
CA VAL A 79 15.76 -5.54 7.49
C VAL A 79 15.41 -5.62 8.97
N TRP A 80 14.41 -4.88 9.42
CA TRP A 80 14.06 -4.78 10.84
C TRP A 80 13.53 -6.11 11.41
N VAL A 81 12.67 -6.81 10.66
CA VAL A 81 12.18 -8.14 11.03
C VAL A 81 13.34 -9.15 11.03
N GLY A 82 14.19 -9.10 10.01
CA GLY A 82 15.35 -9.98 9.89
C GLY A 82 16.30 -9.88 11.09
N ARG A 83 16.49 -8.67 11.61
CA ARG A 83 17.38 -8.43 12.76
C ARG A 83 16.76 -8.69 14.11
N SER A 84 15.43 -8.57 14.21
CA SER A 84 14.74 -8.70 15.49
C SER A 84 14.13 -10.08 15.70
N LEU A 85 13.57 -10.69 14.65
CA LEU A 85 12.86 -11.96 14.69
C LEU A 85 13.57 -13.10 13.94
N GLY A 86 14.64 -12.77 13.21
CA GLY A 86 15.45 -13.71 12.47
C GLY A 86 15.37 -13.60 10.95
N PRO A 87 16.43 -14.02 10.23
CA PRO A 87 16.63 -13.74 8.82
C PRO A 87 15.59 -14.41 7.91
N TRP A 88 15.01 -15.54 8.30
CA TRP A 88 13.97 -16.21 7.54
C TRP A 88 12.68 -15.39 7.50
N LEU A 89 12.21 -14.93 8.66
CA LEU A 89 11.03 -14.08 8.75
C LEU A 89 11.25 -12.72 8.07
N GLY A 90 12.44 -12.14 8.22
CA GLY A 90 12.78 -10.91 7.53
C GLY A 90 12.77 -11.06 6.01
N PHE A 91 13.36 -12.14 5.47
CA PHE A 91 13.32 -12.42 4.05
C PHE A 91 11.88 -12.62 3.55
N LEU A 92 11.07 -13.40 4.28
CA LEU A 92 9.66 -13.60 3.96
C LEU A 92 8.89 -12.27 3.95
N THR A 93 9.11 -11.41 4.95
CA THR A 93 8.50 -10.07 4.99
C THR A 93 8.83 -9.27 3.72
N GLY A 94 10.09 -9.21 3.32
CA GLY A 94 10.50 -8.52 2.09
C GLY A 94 9.96 -9.18 0.81
N TRP A 95 9.92 -10.50 0.76
CA TRP A 95 9.40 -11.24 -0.39
C TRP A 95 7.91 -11.06 -0.58
N VAL A 96 7.14 -11.17 0.50
CA VAL A 96 5.69 -10.98 0.53
C VAL A 96 5.32 -9.57 0.07
N THR A 97 6.02 -8.55 0.58
CA THR A 97 5.83 -7.16 0.14
C THR A 97 6.16 -6.99 -1.35
N LEU A 98 7.27 -7.58 -1.81
CA LEU A 98 7.70 -7.52 -3.21
C LEU A 98 6.65 -8.12 -4.14
N VAL A 99 6.26 -9.37 -3.90
CA VAL A 99 5.34 -10.10 -4.79
C VAL A 99 3.94 -9.47 -4.74
N GLY A 100 3.46 -9.11 -3.55
CA GLY A 100 2.18 -8.41 -3.39
C GLY A 100 2.15 -7.09 -4.18
N THR A 101 3.22 -6.31 -4.13
CA THR A 101 3.30 -5.05 -4.90
C THR A 101 3.43 -5.29 -6.40
N LEU A 102 4.08 -6.37 -6.87
CA LEU A 102 4.12 -6.71 -8.31
C LEU A 102 2.72 -7.07 -8.83
N ILE A 103 1.97 -7.87 -8.09
CA ILE A 103 0.57 -8.22 -8.41
C ILE A 103 -0.29 -6.95 -8.44
N PHE A 104 -0.15 -6.11 -7.41
CA PHE A 104 -0.85 -4.83 -7.33
C PHE A 104 -0.54 -3.91 -8.51
N MET A 105 0.72 -3.79 -8.93
CA MET A 105 1.10 -3.00 -10.12
C MET A 105 0.48 -3.55 -11.40
N ALA A 106 0.45 -4.87 -11.59
CA ALA A 106 -0.15 -5.50 -12.76
C ALA A 106 -1.66 -5.20 -12.82
N TYR A 107 -2.37 -5.38 -11.70
CA TYR A 107 -3.80 -5.09 -11.56
C TYR A 107 -4.09 -3.59 -11.74
N THR A 108 -3.41 -2.74 -10.98
CA THR A 108 -3.67 -1.29 -10.97
C THR A 108 -3.35 -0.64 -12.33
N SER A 109 -2.40 -1.19 -13.11
CA SER A 109 -2.15 -0.69 -14.46
C SER A 109 -3.38 -0.91 -15.35
N ALA A 110 -4.00 -2.08 -15.33
CA ALA A 110 -5.21 -2.37 -16.09
C ALA A 110 -6.39 -1.51 -15.63
N VAL A 111 -6.57 -1.35 -14.32
CA VAL A 111 -7.60 -0.45 -13.74
C VAL A 111 -7.37 1.00 -14.18
N THR A 112 -6.13 1.50 -14.15
CA THR A 112 -5.80 2.86 -14.61
C THR A 112 -6.21 3.07 -16.07
N GLY A 113 -5.93 2.09 -16.93
CA GLY A 113 -6.34 2.15 -18.34
C GLY A 113 -7.86 2.11 -18.51
N SER A 114 -8.57 1.30 -17.73
CA SER A 114 -10.04 1.26 -17.75
C SER A 114 -10.64 2.60 -17.33
N VAL A 115 -10.16 3.19 -16.24
CA VAL A 115 -10.60 4.52 -15.77
C VAL A 115 -10.31 5.61 -16.80
N PHE A 116 -9.14 5.54 -17.47
CA PHE A 116 -8.82 6.46 -18.58
C PHE A 116 -9.81 6.34 -19.73
N LEU A 117 -10.15 5.12 -20.16
CA LEU A 117 -11.09 4.89 -21.25
C LEU A 117 -12.51 5.33 -20.89
N GLN A 118 -12.93 5.11 -19.65
CA GLN A 118 -14.22 5.62 -19.14
C GLN A 118 -14.25 7.16 -19.17
N PHE A 119 -13.16 7.81 -18.72
CA PHE A 119 -13.04 9.26 -18.78
C PHE A 119 -13.05 9.77 -20.23
N ALA A 120 -12.29 9.14 -21.13
CA ALA A 120 -12.27 9.49 -22.55
C ALA A 120 -13.66 9.39 -23.20
N ASN A 121 -14.39 8.31 -22.88
CA ASN A 121 -15.77 8.11 -23.37
C ASN A 121 -16.72 9.20 -22.85
N LYS A 122 -16.64 9.55 -21.57
CA LYS A 122 -17.42 10.68 -21.01
C LYS A 122 -17.05 12.02 -21.64
N ALA A 123 -15.77 12.23 -21.94
CA ALA A 123 -15.28 13.41 -22.64
C ALA A 123 -15.57 13.39 -24.15
N GLN A 124 -16.43 12.48 -24.63
CA GLN A 124 -16.82 12.29 -26.04
C GLN A 124 -15.63 11.99 -26.99
N LEU A 125 -14.53 11.50 -26.44
CA LEU A 125 -13.37 11.06 -27.21
C LEU A 125 -13.51 9.55 -27.49
N HIS A 126 -14.15 9.20 -28.60
CA HIS A 126 -14.47 7.80 -28.94
C HIS A 126 -13.40 7.12 -29.80
N ALA A 127 -12.47 7.87 -30.39
CA ALA A 127 -11.39 7.33 -31.19
C ALA A 127 -10.17 8.25 -31.22
N ILE A 128 -8.98 7.68 -31.30
CA ILE A 128 -7.70 8.39 -31.54
C ILE A 128 -6.98 7.69 -32.70
N GLY A 129 -6.67 8.43 -33.78
CA GLY A 129 -5.91 7.89 -34.90
C GLY A 129 -6.55 6.65 -35.58
N GLY A 130 -7.89 6.55 -35.58
CA GLY A 130 -8.63 5.40 -36.12
C GLY A 130 -8.84 4.24 -35.14
N LEU A 131 -8.20 4.24 -33.97
CA LEU A 131 -8.42 3.28 -32.90
C LEU A 131 -9.66 3.69 -32.10
N ARG A 132 -10.68 2.84 -32.03
CA ARG A 132 -11.85 3.04 -31.16
C ARG A 132 -11.45 2.84 -29.70
N LEU A 133 -11.85 3.79 -28.84
CA LEU A 133 -11.62 3.77 -27.40
C LEU A 133 -12.84 3.10 -26.72
N ASP A 134 -12.86 1.77 -26.70
CA ASP A 134 -13.92 1.00 -26.05
C ASP A 134 -13.60 0.86 -24.55
N PRO A 135 -14.40 1.47 -23.64
CA PRO A 135 -14.17 1.38 -22.20
C PRO A 135 -14.36 -0.03 -21.63
N ASN A 136 -15.05 -0.94 -22.35
CA ASN A 136 -15.29 -2.30 -21.93
C ASN A 136 -14.21 -3.28 -22.42
N SER A 137 -13.27 -2.83 -23.25
CA SER A 137 -12.21 -3.68 -23.77
C SER A 137 -11.11 -3.87 -22.73
N THR A 138 -11.03 -5.05 -22.12
CA THR A 138 -9.96 -5.43 -21.17
C THR A 138 -8.58 -5.33 -21.81
N ALA A 139 -8.44 -5.75 -23.08
CA ALA A 139 -7.17 -5.66 -23.78
C ALA A 139 -6.71 -4.20 -23.97
N LEU A 140 -7.63 -3.32 -24.40
CA LEU A 140 -7.31 -1.91 -24.58
C LEU A 140 -7.01 -1.21 -23.24
N SER A 141 -7.80 -1.50 -22.20
CA SER A 141 -7.55 -1.04 -20.83
C SER A 141 -6.15 -1.43 -20.36
N THR A 142 -5.77 -2.69 -20.53
CA THR A 142 -4.43 -3.15 -20.15
C THR A 142 -3.34 -2.45 -20.95
N LEU A 143 -3.48 -2.30 -22.27
CA LEU A 143 -2.48 -1.62 -23.10
C LEU A 143 -2.33 -0.14 -22.74
N VAL A 144 -3.42 0.59 -22.54
CA VAL A 144 -3.38 1.98 -22.06
C VAL A 144 -2.71 2.07 -20.69
N GLY A 145 -3.06 1.16 -19.78
CA GLY A 145 -2.44 1.08 -18.45
C GLY A 145 -0.94 0.80 -18.52
N LEU A 146 -0.48 -0.04 -19.44
CA LEU A 146 0.95 -0.28 -19.66
C LEU A 146 1.70 0.93 -20.20
N VAL A 147 1.05 1.75 -21.04
CA VAL A 147 1.62 3.04 -21.49
C VAL A 147 1.79 3.96 -20.27
N VAL A 148 0.80 4.04 -19.38
CA VAL A 148 0.90 4.82 -18.14
C VAL A 148 2.01 4.26 -17.24
N LEU A 149 2.09 2.93 -17.06
CA LEU A 149 3.16 2.29 -16.29
C LEU A 149 4.55 2.61 -16.86
N ALA A 150 4.70 2.62 -18.17
CA ALA A 150 5.95 3.02 -18.83
C ALA A 150 6.30 4.50 -18.55
N ALA A 151 5.33 5.42 -18.62
CA ALA A 151 5.53 6.82 -18.29
C ALA A 151 5.93 7.02 -16.82
N VAL A 152 5.26 6.33 -15.91
CA VAL A 152 5.58 6.29 -14.47
C VAL A 152 7.00 5.74 -14.25
N THR A 153 7.39 4.70 -14.97
CA THR A 153 8.74 4.13 -14.90
C THR A 153 9.81 5.16 -15.30
N VAL A 154 9.58 5.88 -16.39
CA VAL A 154 10.50 6.95 -16.84
C VAL A 154 10.68 8.01 -15.75
N THR A 155 9.59 8.46 -15.13
CA THR A 155 9.66 9.47 -14.05
C THR A 155 10.40 8.93 -12.83
N ALA A 156 10.17 7.68 -12.43
CA ALA A 156 10.84 7.03 -11.31
C ALA A 156 12.36 6.84 -11.57
N VAL A 157 12.76 6.52 -12.81
CA VAL A 157 14.15 6.39 -13.22
C VAL A 157 14.87 7.73 -13.24
N THR A 158 14.23 8.78 -13.76
CA THR A 158 14.86 10.11 -13.93
C THR A 158 15.09 10.86 -12.62
N GLY A 159 14.53 10.38 -11.51
CA GLY A 159 14.82 10.87 -10.17
C GLY A 159 13.60 11.00 -9.27
N VAL A 160 13.76 10.53 -8.04
CA VAL A 160 12.70 10.49 -7.03
C VAL A 160 12.05 11.86 -6.78
N ARG A 161 12.84 12.95 -6.75
CA ARG A 161 12.32 14.30 -6.49
C ARG A 161 11.37 14.81 -7.58
N LYS A 162 11.60 14.42 -8.86
CA LYS A 162 10.65 14.74 -9.94
C LYS A 162 9.37 13.93 -9.79
N ALA A 163 9.52 12.66 -9.45
CA ALA A 163 8.41 11.76 -9.19
C ALA A 163 7.53 12.25 -8.04
N THR A 164 8.12 12.65 -6.89
CA THR A 164 7.36 13.14 -5.73
C THR A 164 6.67 14.47 -6.01
N ARG A 165 7.26 15.35 -6.80
CA ARG A 165 6.58 16.59 -7.22
C ARG A 165 5.36 16.31 -8.08
N LEU A 166 5.47 15.39 -9.05
CA LEU A 166 4.32 14.98 -9.84
C LEU A 166 3.22 14.40 -8.95
N GLN A 167 3.58 13.49 -8.03
CA GLN A 167 2.65 12.93 -7.04
C GLN A 167 1.95 14.02 -6.22
N ALA A 168 2.70 15.01 -5.74
CA ALA A 168 2.12 16.11 -4.95
C ALA A 168 1.06 16.89 -5.75
N TRP A 169 1.30 17.17 -7.03
CA TRP A 169 0.32 17.83 -7.89
C TRP A 169 -0.92 16.99 -8.13
N LEU A 170 -0.74 15.69 -8.39
CA LEU A 170 -1.86 14.76 -8.56
C LEU A 170 -2.69 14.67 -7.27
N LEU A 171 -2.03 14.60 -6.10
CA LEU A 171 -2.70 14.58 -4.79
C LEU A 171 -3.49 15.86 -4.51
N VAL A 172 -2.91 17.03 -4.79
CA VAL A 172 -3.62 18.31 -4.58
C VAL A 172 -4.90 18.34 -5.41
N PHE A 173 -4.83 17.91 -6.67
CA PHE A 173 -6.01 17.87 -7.54
C PHE A 173 -7.03 16.86 -7.01
N GLU A 174 -6.65 15.60 -6.80
CA GLU A 174 -7.58 14.54 -6.38
C GLU A 174 -8.26 14.86 -5.04
N TYR A 175 -7.51 15.41 -4.08
CA TYR A 175 -8.08 15.77 -2.77
C TYR A 175 -8.98 16.99 -2.86
N THR A 176 -8.66 17.97 -3.72
CA THR A 176 -9.54 19.11 -3.95
C THR A 176 -10.88 18.66 -4.52
N VAL A 177 -10.87 17.76 -5.51
CA VAL A 177 -12.09 17.21 -6.10
C VAL A 177 -12.85 16.35 -5.08
N LEU A 178 -12.16 15.42 -4.41
CA LEU A 178 -12.78 14.54 -3.41
C LEU A 178 -13.44 15.34 -2.30
N LEU A 179 -12.71 16.28 -1.69
CA LEU A 179 -13.22 17.14 -0.61
C LEU A 179 -14.35 18.05 -1.10
N GLY A 180 -14.26 18.55 -2.33
CA GLY A 180 -15.31 19.38 -2.94
C GLY A 180 -16.63 18.62 -3.08
N PHE A 181 -16.59 17.43 -3.70
CA PHE A 181 -17.79 16.61 -3.89
C PHE A 181 -18.32 16.03 -2.57
N CYS A 182 -17.45 15.55 -1.69
CA CYS A 182 -17.85 15.11 -0.36
C CYS A 182 -18.41 16.26 0.49
N GLY A 183 -17.84 17.47 0.40
CA GLY A 183 -18.35 18.66 1.05
C GLY A 183 -19.73 19.07 0.53
N TRP A 184 -19.93 18.95 -0.79
CA TRP A 184 -21.25 19.18 -1.41
C TRP A 184 -22.26 18.15 -0.91
N ALA A 185 -21.94 16.86 -0.96
CA ALA A 185 -22.77 15.77 -0.42
C ALA A 185 -23.10 15.95 1.07
N MET A 186 -22.16 16.46 1.87
CA MET A 186 -22.43 16.80 3.28
C MET A 186 -23.43 17.95 3.45
N ALA A 187 -23.41 18.93 2.55
CA ALA A 187 -24.28 20.10 2.61
C ALA A 187 -25.70 19.82 2.09
N THR A 188 -25.82 19.02 1.00
CA THR A 188 -27.08 18.77 0.29
C THR A 188 -27.68 17.39 0.53
N GLY A 189 -26.93 16.47 1.17
CA GLY A 189 -27.26 15.06 1.28
C GLY A 189 -28.67 14.78 1.80
N ALA A 190 -29.37 13.89 1.11
CA ALA A 190 -30.77 13.51 1.34
C ALA A 190 -31.00 12.78 2.68
N HIS A 191 -29.94 12.17 3.24
CA HIS A 191 -30.03 11.37 4.47
C HIS A 191 -29.45 12.12 5.67
N GLY A 192 -30.12 12.05 6.83
CA GLY A 192 -29.64 12.62 8.08
C GLY A 192 -28.40 11.88 8.59
N PHE A 193 -27.48 12.60 9.24
CA PHE A 193 -26.36 11.95 9.95
C PHE A 193 -26.90 11.15 11.15
N SER A 194 -26.39 9.94 11.32
CA SER A 194 -26.70 9.10 12.49
C SER A 194 -25.45 8.75 13.28
N TRP A 195 -25.48 8.97 14.58
CA TRP A 195 -24.41 8.56 15.50
C TRP A 195 -24.20 7.04 15.52
N SER A 196 -25.21 6.25 15.11
CA SER A 196 -25.07 4.80 14.98
C SER A 196 -24.01 4.38 13.94
N TRP A 197 -23.70 5.24 12.95
CA TRP A 197 -22.66 4.99 11.98
C TRP A 197 -21.25 4.92 12.58
N LEU A 198 -21.07 5.55 13.76
CA LEU A 198 -19.81 5.54 14.52
C LEU A 198 -19.78 4.47 15.61
N ASN A 199 -20.79 3.61 15.69
CA ASN A 199 -20.85 2.52 16.67
C ASN A 199 -20.36 1.21 16.07
N PRO A 200 -19.12 0.76 16.36
CA PRO A 200 -18.58 -0.49 15.81
C PRO A 200 -19.30 -1.75 16.35
N PHE A 201 -19.98 -1.63 17.51
CA PHE A 201 -20.72 -2.75 18.11
C PHE A 201 -22.10 -2.98 17.47
N ALA A 202 -22.49 -2.15 16.52
CA ALA A 202 -23.72 -2.31 15.75
C ALA A 202 -23.53 -3.21 14.50
N VAL A 203 -22.31 -3.68 14.23
CA VAL A 203 -22.07 -4.74 13.24
C VAL A 203 -22.56 -6.05 13.79
N HIS A 204 -23.47 -6.70 13.06
CA HIS A 204 -24.30 -7.78 13.60
C HIS A 204 -23.56 -9.11 13.82
N ASP A 205 -22.45 -9.37 13.11
CA ASP A 205 -21.73 -10.63 13.20
C ASP A 205 -20.21 -10.42 13.26
N ALA A 206 -19.53 -11.41 13.89
CA ALA A 206 -18.08 -11.37 14.08
C ALA A 206 -17.28 -11.52 12.78
N THR A 207 -17.83 -12.27 11.82
CA THR A 207 -17.19 -12.50 10.51
C THR A 207 -17.23 -11.21 9.69
N GLY A 208 -18.40 -10.58 9.55
CA GLY A 208 -18.53 -9.30 8.87
C GLY A 208 -17.69 -8.20 9.53
N PHE A 209 -17.61 -8.18 10.86
CA PHE A 209 -16.70 -7.27 11.58
C PHE A 209 -15.24 -7.52 11.20
N ALA A 210 -14.77 -8.77 11.20
CA ALA A 210 -13.39 -9.12 10.89
C ALA A 210 -13.05 -8.85 9.41
N GLN A 211 -13.93 -9.21 8.47
CA GLN A 211 -13.78 -8.93 7.05
C GLN A 211 -13.74 -7.43 6.79
N GLY A 212 -14.69 -6.67 7.35
CA GLY A 212 -14.72 -5.22 7.25
C GLY A 212 -13.47 -4.57 7.84
N LEU A 213 -12.95 -5.10 8.95
CA LEU A 213 -11.74 -4.59 9.58
C LEU A 213 -10.49 -4.81 8.68
N VAL A 214 -10.34 -5.97 8.06
CA VAL A 214 -9.24 -6.23 7.13
C VAL A 214 -9.35 -5.37 5.88
N LEU A 215 -10.56 -5.21 5.34
CA LEU A 215 -10.80 -4.32 4.21
C LEU A 215 -10.47 -2.86 4.57
N ALA A 216 -10.85 -2.41 5.77
CA ALA A 216 -10.51 -1.08 6.26
C ALA A 216 -9.00 -0.91 6.53
N VAL A 217 -8.30 -1.95 7.02
CA VAL A 217 -6.82 -1.96 7.12
C VAL A 217 -6.19 -1.81 5.74
N PHE A 218 -6.75 -2.46 4.73
CA PHE A 218 -6.28 -2.32 3.35
C PHE A 218 -6.42 -0.87 2.82
N PHE A 219 -7.45 -0.13 3.21
CA PHE A 219 -7.57 1.29 2.86
C PHE A 219 -6.37 2.13 3.34
N PHE A 220 -5.78 1.76 4.47
CA PHE A 220 -4.57 2.40 4.99
C PHE A 220 -3.27 1.80 4.44
N TRP A 221 -3.32 0.79 3.56
CA TRP A 221 -2.10 0.18 3.04
C TRP A 221 -1.32 1.15 2.16
N GLY A 222 0.02 1.18 2.35
CA GLY A 222 0.94 1.96 1.53
C GLY A 222 1.58 3.17 2.22
N TRP A 223 1.06 3.63 3.37
CA TRP A 223 1.67 4.74 4.12
C TRP A 223 3.14 4.50 4.47
N ASP A 224 3.54 3.25 4.62
CA ASP A 224 4.90 2.81 4.93
C ASP A 224 5.88 3.01 3.76
N ALA A 225 5.40 3.33 2.57
CA ALA A 225 6.22 3.68 1.41
C ALA A 225 7.19 4.84 1.68
N ALA A 226 6.84 5.78 2.58
CA ALA A 226 7.74 6.84 3.03
C ALA A 226 9.05 6.30 3.64
N PHE A 227 9.02 5.14 4.28
CA PHE A 227 10.21 4.53 4.90
C PHE A 227 11.14 3.87 3.88
N SER A 228 10.63 3.51 2.71
CA SER A 228 11.44 2.95 1.62
C SER A 228 12.39 3.96 0.98
N VAL A 229 12.16 5.25 1.17
CA VAL A 229 13.03 6.33 0.69
C VAL A 229 13.83 7.00 1.82
N THR A 230 13.84 6.41 2.99
CA THR A 230 14.46 7.01 4.19
C THR A 230 15.94 7.36 3.99
N GLU A 231 16.71 6.58 3.20
CA GLU A 231 18.11 6.87 2.88
C GLU A 231 18.28 8.12 1.99
N GLU A 232 17.21 8.54 1.29
CA GLU A 232 17.17 9.72 0.43
C GLU A 232 16.60 10.96 1.15
N THR A 233 16.10 10.84 2.40
CA THR A 233 15.62 11.97 3.19
C THR A 233 16.78 12.77 3.81
N HIS A 234 16.58 14.08 4.07
CA HIS A 234 17.57 14.89 4.76
C HIS A 234 17.74 14.42 6.20
N ASP A 235 16.65 14.33 6.96
CA ASP A 235 16.64 13.88 8.35
C ASP A 235 16.07 12.48 8.51
N VAL A 236 16.56 11.73 9.50
CA VAL A 236 16.06 10.38 9.84
C VAL A 236 14.59 10.41 10.25
N GLY A 237 14.12 11.51 10.86
CA GLY A 237 12.75 11.69 11.30
C GLY A 237 11.75 12.01 10.20
N ASP A 238 12.21 12.45 9.02
CA ASP A 238 11.33 12.95 7.95
C ASP A 238 10.37 11.88 7.42
N ALA A 239 10.87 10.66 7.20
CA ALA A 239 10.03 9.55 6.77
C ALA A 239 8.91 9.24 7.78
N GLY A 240 9.24 9.23 9.08
CA GLY A 240 8.26 9.03 10.14
C GLY A 240 7.23 10.15 10.22
N ARG A 241 7.67 11.42 10.20
CA ARG A 241 6.76 12.59 10.21
C ARG A 241 5.84 12.58 9.00
N GLY A 242 6.40 12.34 7.80
CA GLY A 242 5.63 12.24 6.57
C GLY A 242 4.58 11.13 6.62
N GLY A 243 4.97 9.93 7.07
CA GLY A 243 4.06 8.79 7.24
C GLY A 243 2.93 9.05 8.23
N PHE A 244 3.21 9.66 9.40
CA PHE A 244 2.17 10.01 10.37
C PHE A 244 1.21 11.07 9.85
N ILE A 245 1.71 12.15 9.23
CA ILE A 245 0.85 13.20 8.65
C ILE A 245 -0.05 12.58 7.58
N ALA A 246 0.51 11.75 6.69
CA ALA A 246 -0.26 11.05 5.68
C ALA A 246 -1.35 10.17 6.32
N LEU A 247 -1.04 9.37 7.35
CA LEU A 247 -2.00 8.51 8.03
C LEU A 247 -3.18 9.28 8.63
N PHE A 248 -2.92 10.39 9.34
CA PHE A 248 -4.00 11.19 9.91
C PHE A 248 -4.81 11.90 8.82
N THR A 249 -4.17 12.35 7.74
CA THR A 249 -4.87 12.89 6.57
C THR A 249 -5.78 11.85 5.94
N MET A 250 -5.28 10.59 5.77
CA MET A 250 -6.09 9.49 5.25
C MET A 250 -7.29 9.18 6.15
N LEU A 251 -7.07 9.10 7.47
CA LEU A 251 -8.17 8.90 8.41
C LEU A 251 -9.26 9.97 8.24
N ALA A 252 -8.85 11.24 8.21
CA ALA A 252 -9.79 12.35 8.04
C ALA A 252 -10.56 12.26 6.71
N LEU A 253 -9.86 11.95 5.61
CA LEU A 253 -10.47 11.78 4.28
C LEU A 253 -11.43 10.59 4.25
N PHE A 254 -11.04 9.45 4.80
CA PHE A 254 -11.89 8.25 4.82
C PHE A 254 -13.13 8.43 5.68
N LEU A 255 -13.01 9.05 6.85
CA LEU A 255 -14.17 9.35 7.70
C LEU A 255 -15.10 10.37 7.03
N PHE A 256 -14.53 11.47 6.54
CA PHE A 256 -15.32 12.51 5.88
C PHE A 256 -16.02 11.96 4.63
N GLY A 257 -15.28 11.22 3.78
CA GLY A 257 -15.83 10.61 2.59
C GLY A 257 -16.88 9.56 2.90
N SER A 258 -16.63 8.64 3.84
CA SER A 258 -17.61 7.59 4.20
C SER A 258 -18.92 8.17 4.72
N VAL A 259 -18.86 9.23 5.53
CA VAL A 259 -20.06 9.94 5.99
C VAL A 259 -20.74 10.68 4.83
N ALA A 260 -19.97 11.34 3.95
CA ALA A 260 -20.52 12.06 2.80
C ALA A 260 -21.26 11.14 1.83
N PHE A 261 -20.70 9.96 1.54
CA PHE A 261 -21.36 8.95 0.71
C PHE A 261 -22.70 8.50 1.30
N GLN A 262 -22.73 8.24 2.62
CA GLN A 262 -23.96 7.82 3.32
C GLN A 262 -24.98 8.95 3.51
N ARG A 263 -24.54 10.21 3.48
CA ARG A 263 -25.43 11.37 3.45
C ARG A 263 -26.15 11.51 2.13
N GLU A 264 -25.47 11.20 1.02
CA GLU A 264 -26.00 11.41 -0.32
C GLU A 264 -26.66 10.16 -0.93
N MET A 265 -26.17 8.98 -0.59
CA MET A 265 -26.64 7.69 -1.11
C MET A 265 -27.23 6.85 0.00
N SER A 266 -28.37 6.22 -0.27
CA SER A 266 -28.91 5.17 0.59
C SER A 266 -28.01 3.93 0.57
N LEU A 267 -28.10 3.07 1.59
CA LEU A 267 -27.33 1.83 1.62
C LEU A 267 -27.58 0.94 0.38
N PRO A 268 -28.84 0.71 -0.09
CA PRO A 268 -29.08 -0.02 -1.32
C PRO A 268 -28.40 0.59 -2.54
N GLU A 269 -28.46 1.91 -2.73
CA GLU A 269 -27.75 2.59 -3.84
C GLU A 269 -26.24 2.37 -3.76
N LEU A 270 -25.66 2.48 -2.56
CA LEU A 270 -24.24 2.29 -2.35
C LEU A 270 -23.79 0.86 -2.67
N LEU A 271 -24.62 -0.13 -2.34
CA LEU A 271 -24.38 -1.54 -2.67
C LEU A 271 -24.49 -1.80 -4.18
N GLU A 272 -25.51 -1.23 -4.84
CA GLU A 272 -25.72 -1.36 -6.28
C GLU A 272 -24.59 -0.75 -7.08
N GLN A 273 -24.12 0.44 -6.68
CA GLN A 273 -23.06 1.13 -7.38
C GLN A 273 -21.67 0.51 -7.13
N GLY A 274 -21.46 -0.13 -5.99
CA GLY A 274 -20.23 -0.84 -5.66
C GLY A 274 -18.97 -0.03 -5.98
N PRO A 275 -18.09 -0.52 -6.88
CA PRO A 275 -16.85 0.19 -7.24
C PRO A 275 -17.04 1.52 -7.99
N GLN A 276 -18.26 1.82 -8.43
CA GLN A 276 -18.58 3.05 -9.16
C GLN A 276 -19.15 4.17 -8.27
N ALA A 277 -19.21 3.95 -6.95
CA ALA A 277 -19.85 4.83 -5.99
C ALA A 277 -19.37 6.30 -6.10
N LEU A 278 -18.08 6.55 -6.30
CA LEU A 278 -17.55 7.90 -6.44
C LEU A 278 -17.98 8.59 -7.75
N THR A 279 -17.97 7.86 -8.86
CA THR A 279 -18.43 8.40 -10.15
C THR A 279 -19.94 8.62 -10.18
N TYR A 280 -20.70 7.77 -9.51
CA TYR A 280 -22.13 7.93 -9.31
C TYR A 280 -22.45 9.16 -8.43
N LEU A 281 -21.68 9.36 -7.35
CA LEU A 281 -21.77 10.55 -6.52
C LEU A 281 -21.57 11.83 -7.36
N GLY A 282 -20.59 11.83 -8.27
CA GLY A 282 -20.37 12.93 -9.20
C GLY A 282 -21.56 13.22 -10.07
N ALA A 283 -22.13 12.20 -10.68
CA ALA A 283 -23.30 12.32 -11.57
C ALA A 283 -24.59 12.69 -10.83
N LYS A 284 -24.70 12.36 -9.53
CA LYS A 284 -25.85 12.71 -8.71
C LYS A 284 -25.84 14.19 -8.26
N LEU A 285 -24.64 14.76 -8.08
CA LEU A 285 -24.46 16.13 -7.55
C LEU A 285 -24.28 17.18 -8.63
N ALA A 286 -23.78 16.83 -9.81
CA ALA A 286 -23.42 17.78 -10.84
C ALA A 286 -23.78 17.31 -12.25
N ASP A 287 -23.98 18.27 -13.16
CA ASP A 287 -24.11 18.02 -14.59
C ASP A 287 -22.73 17.95 -15.25
N GLU A 288 -22.65 17.35 -16.46
CA GLU A 288 -21.43 17.38 -17.27
C GLU A 288 -21.07 18.82 -17.69
N PRO A 289 -19.80 19.24 -17.71
CA PRO A 289 -18.61 18.38 -17.54
C PRO A 289 -18.16 18.14 -16.10
N TRP A 290 -18.78 18.78 -15.11
CA TRP A 290 -18.34 18.71 -13.69
C TRP A 290 -18.54 17.34 -13.08
N ALA A 291 -19.59 16.61 -13.50
CA ALA A 291 -19.86 15.23 -13.08
C ALA A 291 -18.71 14.25 -13.38
N SER A 292 -17.83 14.58 -14.33
CA SER A 292 -16.67 13.78 -14.70
C SER A 292 -15.43 14.03 -13.84
N LEU A 293 -15.39 15.09 -13.01
CA LEU A 293 -14.23 15.41 -12.17
C LEU A 293 -13.87 14.30 -11.18
N PRO A 294 -14.82 13.63 -10.48
CA PRO A 294 -14.49 12.50 -9.62
C PRO A 294 -13.81 11.34 -10.35
N LEU A 295 -14.20 11.07 -11.61
CA LEU A 295 -13.55 10.05 -12.42
C LEU A 295 -12.13 10.46 -12.83
N LEU A 296 -11.89 11.74 -13.10
CA LEU A 296 -10.55 12.28 -13.35
C LEU A 296 -9.68 12.24 -12.07
N ALA A 297 -10.25 12.53 -10.91
CA ALA A 297 -9.57 12.38 -9.63
C ALA A 297 -9.18 10.92 -9.36
N LEU A 298 -10.07 9.97 -9.67
CA LEU A 298 -9.79 8.53 -9.57
C LEU A 298 -8.63 8.12 -10.51
N LEU A 299 -8.61 8.65 -11.74
CA LEU A 299 -7.52 8.42 -12.69
C LEU A 299 -6.17 8.92 -12.13
N PHE A 300 -6.14 10.13 -11.58
CA PHE A 300 -4.91 10.70 -11.01
C PHE A 300 -4.45 9.95 -9.77
N SER A 301 -5.39 9.51 -8.92
CA SER A 301 -5.11 8.65 -7.78
C SER A 301 -4.47 7.32 -8.20
N ALA A 302 -5.01 6.66 -9.23
CA ALA A 302 -4.47 5.42 -9.76
C ALA A 302 -3.06 5.60 -10.35
N VAL A 303 -2.80 6.68 -11.10
CA VAL A 303 -1.46 7.01 -11.63
C VAL A 303 -0.47 7.27 -10.51
N ALA A 304 -0.86 8.06 -9.49
CA ALA A 304 -0.02 8.37 -8.33
C ALA A 304 0.30 7.09 -7.52
N SER A 305 -0.68 6.19 -7.38
CA SER A 305 -0.52 4.90 -6.71
C SER A 305 0.44 3.97 -7.45
N LEU A 306 0.36 3.86 -8.77
CA LEU A 306 1.33 3.14 -9.58
C LEU A 306 2.75 3.65 -9.34
N GLN A 307 2.94 4.96 -9.36
CA GLN A 307 4.25 5.57 -9.16
C GLN A 307 4.81 5.30 -7.76
N SER A 308 3.96 5.40 -6.73
CA SER A 308 4.33 5.13 -5.35
C SER A 308 4.51 3.64 -5.05
N SER A 309 4.07 2.75 -5.92
CA SER A 309 4.39 1.32 -5.85
C SER A 309 5.74 0.98 -6.49
N VAL A 310 6.06 1.61 -7.62
CA VAL A 310 7.34 1.41 -8.34
C VAL A 310 8.54 1.84 -7.50
N ILE A 311 8.46 3.00 -6.85
CA ILE A 311 9.56 3.61 -6.10
C ILE A 311 10.01 2.72 -4.92
N PRO A 312 9.15 2.33 -3.97
CA PRO A 312 9.52 1.49 -2.83
C PRO A 312 10.01 0.10 -3.25
N THR A 313 9.36 -0.52 -4.22
CA THR A 313 9.71 -1.87 -4.67
C THR A 313 11.14 -1.94 -5.22
N ALA A 314 11.52 -0.97 -6.05
CA ALA A 314 12.89 -0.90 -6.59
C ALA A 314 13.93 -0.71 -5.46
N ARG A 315 13.59 0.01 -4.40
CA ARG A 315 14.48 0.25 -3.25
C ARG A 315 14.56 -0.94 -2.31
N GLY A 316 13.45 -1.61 -2.06
CA GLY A 316 13.44 -2.87 -1.33
C GLY A 316 14.33 -3.92 -2.00
N LEU A 317 14.24 -4.04 -3.33
CA LEU A 317 15.12 -4.93 -4.11
C LEU A 317 16.59 -4.48 -4.11
N LEU A 318 16.86 -3.17 -4.08
CA LEU A 318 18.22 -2.67 -3.92
C LEU A 318 18.80 -3.07 -2.55
N ALA A 319 18.01 -2.97 -1.47
CA ALA A 319 18.42 -3.45 -0.14
C ALA A 319 18.68 -4.96 -0.14
N MET A 320 17.77 -5.77 -0.69
CA MET A 320 17.95 -7.22 -0.82
C MET A 320 19.14 -7.59 -1.72
N GLY A 321 19.43 -6.78 -2.74
CA GLY A 321 20.61 -6.94 -3.59
C GLY A 321 21.92 -6.67 -2.84
N ARG A 322 21.98 -5.59 -2.04
CA ARG A 322 23.14 -5.26 -1.17
C ARG A 322 23.45 -6.40 -0.20
N ASP A 323 22.42 -7.03 0.36
CA ASP A 323 22.56 -8.18 1.25
C ASP A 323 22.85 -9.49 0.49
N ARG A 324 23.00 -9.46 -0.83
CA ARG A 324 23.23 -10.62 -1.69
C ARG A 324 22.11 -11.69 -1.61
N THR A 325 20.95 -11.36 -1.06
CA THR A 325 19.78 -12.24 -1.07
C THR A 325 19.18 -12.31 -2.48
N MET A 326 19.27 -11.22 -3.23
CA MET A 326 18.88 -11.12 -4.64
C MET A 326 20.12 -11.00 -5.55
N GLY A 327 19.91 -11.02 -6.87
CA GLY A 327 21.00 -10.96 -7.86
C GLY A 327 21.70 -9.59 -7.93
N ARG A 328 22.91 -9.55 -8.45
CA ARG A 328 23.74 -8.31 -8.57
C ARG A 328 23.11 -7.21 -9.44
N VAL A 329 22.18 -7.55 -10.33
CA VAL A 329 21.49 -6.55 -11.16
C VAL A 329 20.75 -5.51 -10.31
N TRP A 330 20.24 -5.92 -9.16
CA TRP A 330 19.47 -5.08 -8.26
C TRP A 330 20.31 -4.04 -7.48
N THR A 331 21.63 -4.22 -7.43
CA THR A 331 22.53 -3.28 -6.74
C THR A 331 22.98 -2.09 -7.60
N ARG A 332 22.58 -2.06 -8.88
CA ARG A 332 23.01 -1.03 -9.81
C ARG A 332 22.27 0.29 -9.59
N VAL A 333 23.01 1.31 -9.14
CA VAL A 333 22.51 2.69 -9.05
C VAL A 333 23.04 3.48 -10.26
N SER A 334 22.18 4.23 -10.93
CA SER A 334 22.54 5.05 -12.08
C SER A 334 23.41 6.24 -11.64
N PRO A 335 24.61 6.41 -12.18
CA PRO A 335 25.46 7.58 -11.84
C PRO A 335 24.82 8.91 -12.25
N ARG A 336 24.04 8.88 -13.35
CA ARG A 336 23.38 10.08 -13.89
C ARG A 336 22.19 10.54 -13.03
N TYR A 337 21.37 9.59 -12.57
CA TYR A 337 20.10 9.89 -11.90
C TYR A 337 20.15 9.69 -10.38
N GLY A 338 21.16 8.98 -9.84
CA GLY A 338 21.22 8.62 -8.42
C GLY A 338 20.05 7.75 -7.97
N SER A 339 19.50 6.93 -8.89
CA SER A 339 18.35 6.07 -8.68
C SER A 339 18.67 4.62 -9.06
N PRO A 340 17.98 3.60 -8.52
CA PRO A 340 18.14 2.19 -8.91
C PRO A 340 17.48 1.90 -10.27
N ALA A 341 17.88 2.60 -11.33
CA ALA A 341 17.22 2.61 -12.64
C ALA A 341 17.04 1.21 -13.24
N ALA A 342 18.07 0.37 -13.18
CA ALA A 342 17.98 -1.00 -13.70
C ALA A 342 16.95 -1.84 -12.93
N GLY A 343 16.92 -1.73 -11.60
CA GLY A 343 15.94 -2.38 -10.75
C GLY A 343 14.52 -1.87 -11.02
N THR A 344 14.36 -0.55 -11.17
CA THR A 344 13.07 0.07 -11.49
C THR A 344 12.50 -0.46 -12.82
N VAL A 345 13.30 -0.44 -13.89
CA VAL A 345 12.87 -0.96 -15.21
C VAL A 345 12.52 -2.44 -15.14
N LEU A 346 13.34 -3.25 -14.46
CA LEU A 346 13.10 -4.69 -14.37
C LEU A 346 11.81 -5.01 -13.58
N VAL A 347 11.56 -4.34 -12.47
CA VAL A 347 10.32 -4.48 -11.67
C VAL A 347 9.08 -4.18 -12.52
N THR A 348 9.09 -3.03 -13.20
CA THR A 348 7.94 -2.62 -14.02
C THR A 348 7.77 -3.49 -15.25
N SER A 349 8.87 -4.01 -15.82
CA SER A 349 8.81 -5.00 -16.91
C SER A 349 8.19 -6.34 -16.45
N ILE A 350 8.50 -6.79 -15.23
CA ILE A 350 7.87 -7.99 -14.65
C ILE A 350 6.37 -7.75 -14.46
N ALA A 351 5.98 -6.62 -13.87
CA ALA A 351 4.56 -6.28 -13.69
C ALA A 351 3.82 -6.15 -15.04
N ALA A 352 4.45 -5.54 -16.05
CA ALA A 352 3.91 -5.45 -17.40
C ALA A 352 3.73 -6.83 -18.05
N ALA A 353 4.73 -7.70 -17.89
CA ALA A 353 4.65 -9.09 -18.39
C ALA A 353 3.51 -9.86 -17.71
N MET A 354 3.32 -9.69 -16.40
CA MET A 354 2.19 -10.29 -15.66
C MET A 354 0.85 -9.81 -16.21
N ALA A 355 0.69 -8.50 -16.43
CA ALA A 355 -0.54 -7.92 -16.99
C ALA A 355 -0.83 -8.43 -18.41
N LEU A 356 0.21 -8.55 -19.27
CA LEU A 356 0.06 -9.08 -20.62
C LEU A 356 -0.26 -10.58 -20.62
N LEU A 357 0.39 -11.36 -19.75
CA LEU A 357 0.10 -12.79 -19.60
C LEU A 357 -1.32 -13.02 -19.09
N ALA A 358 -1.83 -12.14 -18.23
CA ALA A 358 -3.21 -12.22 -17.75
C ALA A 358 -4.25 -12.05 -18.88
N LEU A 359 -3.94 -11.26 -19.92
CA LEU A 359 -4.79 -11.18 -21.11
C LEU A 359 -4.83 -12.49 -21.92
N ALA A 360 -3.69 -13.18 -22.00
CA ALA A 360 -3.56 -14.41 -22.78
C ALA A 360 -4.04 -15.66 -22.02
N ILE A 361 -4.02 -15.60 -20.68
CA ILE A 361 -4.31 -16.74 -19.80
C ILE A 361 -5.42 -16.32 -18.81
N PRO A 362 -6.70 -16.62 -19.08
CA PRO A 362 -7.81 -16.23 -18.20
C PRO A 362 -7.63 -16.66 -16.74
N LYS A 363 -7.09 -17.86 -16.51
CA LYS A 363 -6.81 -18.37 -15.16
C LYS A 363 -5.77 -17.51 -14.40
N LEU A 364 -4.78 -16.92 -15.10
CA LEU A 364 -3.84 -16.00 -14.47
C LEU A 364 -4.53 -14.69 -14.06
N ASN A 365 -5.49 -14.21 -14.86
CA ASN A 365 -6.29 -13.05 -14.49
C ASN A 365 -7.13 -13.33 -13.23
N GLU A 366 -7.78 -14.50 -13.15
CA GLU A 366 -8.53 -14.92 -11.95
C GLU A 366 -7.61 -15.00 -10.72
N MET A 367 -6.39 -15.52 -10.88
CA MET A 367 -5.39 -15.55 -9.81
C MET A 367 -4.95 -14.15 -9.35
N ILE A 368 -4.80 -13.19 -10.27
CA ILE A 368 -4.47 -11.80 -9.93
C ILE A 368 -5.63 -11.16 -9.16
N LEU A 369 -6.88 -11.38 -9.56
CA LEU A 369 -8.06 -10.88 -8.84
C LEU A 369 -8.14 -11.49 -7.44
N ALA A 370 -8.04 -12.81 -7.32
CA ALA A 370 -8.02 -13.49 -6.02
C ALA A 370 -6.86 -13.03 -5.12
N ALA A 371 -5.70 -12.70 -5.73
CA ALA A 371 -4.57 -12.14 -4.98
C ALA A 371 -4.87 -10.75 -4.43
N VAL A 372 -5.56 -9.91 -5.20
CA VAL A 372 -5.98 -8.57 -4.75
C VAL A 372 -7.02 -8.69 -3.63
N ASP A 373 -7.99 -9.59 -3.73
CA ASP A 373 -9.00 -9.82 -2.71
C ASP A 373 -8.39 -10.38 -1.41
N SER A 374 -7.38 -11.26 -1.54
CA SER A 374 -6.66 -11.82 -0.39
C SER A 374 -5.46 -11.00 0.08
N ILE A 375 -5.17 -9.84 -0.54
CA ILE A 375 -3.99 -9.01 -0.23
C ILE A 375 -3.99 -8.52 1.22
N GLY A 376 -5.16 -8.37 1.82
CA GLY A 376 -5.32 -8.03 3.23
C GLY A 376 -4.63 -9.01 4.17
N LEU A 377 -4.62 -10.32 3.86
CA LEU A 377 -3.89 -11.34 4.63
C LEU A 377 -2.39 -11.13 4.55
N VAL A 378 -1.89 -10.79 3.36
CA VAL A 378 -0.48 -10.52 3.10
C VAL A 378 -0.03 -9.26 3.83
N VAL A 379 -0.85 -8.20 3.80
CA VAL A 379 -0.61 -6.93 4.50
C VAL A 379 -0.61 -7.14 6.01
N ALA A 380 -1.59 -7.89 6.54
CA ALA A 380 -1.66 -8.22 7.96
C ALA A 380 -0.39 -8.94 8.44
N LEU A 381 0.14 -9.86 7.62
CA LEU A 381 1.35 -10.61 7.95
C LEU A 381 2.58 -9.68 8.08
N TYR A 382 2.90 -8.89 7.05
CA TYR A 382 4.14 -8.13 7.08
C TYR A 382 4.07 -6.91 8.01
N TYR A 383 2.91 -6.26 8.15
CA TYR A 383 2.72 -5.21 9.16
C TYR A 383 2.80 -5.78 10.58
N GLY A 384 2.13 -6.91 10.82
CA GLY A 384 2.15 -7.59 12.11
C GLY A 384 3.56 -8.00 12.52
N LEU A 385 4.31 -8.64 11.62
CA LEU A 385 5.70 -9.03 11.86
C LEU A 385 6.61 -7.82 12.12
N THR A 386 6.43 -6.72 11.39
CA THR A 386 7.24 -5.51 11.59
C THR A 386 6.93 -4.84 12.94
N ALA A 387 5.67 -4.82 13.36
CA ALA A 387 5.29 -4.31 14.67
C ALA A 387 5.86 -5.16 15.81
N LEU A 388 5.80 -6.49 15.67
CA LEU A 388 6.42 -7.43 16.64
C LEU A 388 7.94 -7.28 16.66
N ALA A 389 8.58 -7.08 15.51
CA ALA A 389 10.01 -6.79 15.44
C ALA A 389 10.38 -5.54 16.25
N GLY A 390 9.57 -4.47 16.17
CA GLY A 390 9.72 -3.28 17.01
C GLY A 390 9.56 -3.60 18.49
N ALA A 391 8.51 -4.32 18.88
CA ALA A 391 8.28 -4.71 20.27
C ALA A 391 9.45 -5.54 20.84
N VAL A 392 9.94 -6.52 20.08
CA VAL A 392 11.08 -7.36 20.50
C VAL A 392 12.39 -6.55 20.57
N ARG A 393 12.61 -5.65 19.60
CA ARG A 393 13.83 -4.82 19.55
C ARG A 393 13.95 -3.89 20.74
N PHE A 394 12.84 -3.31 21.17
CA PHE A 394 12.81 -2.32 22.26
C PHE A 394 12.36 -2.90 23.59
N ARG A 395 12.24 -4.22 23.73
CA ARG A 395 11.77 -4.90 24.96
C ARG A 395 12.52 -4.50 26.24
N GLY A 396 13.79 -4.09 26.12
CA GLY A 396 14.59 -3.60 27.26
C GLY A 396 13.97 -2.41 27.98
N LEU A 397 13.20 -1.57 27.26
CA LEU A 397 12.49 -0.41 27.83
C LEU A 397 11.45 -0.80 28.89
N LEU A 398 10.92 -2.03 28.86
CA LEU A 398 9.98 -2.51 29.88
C LEU A 398 10.57 -2.44 31.29
N ARG A 399 11.91 -2.57 31.41
CA ARG A 399 12.62 -2.52 32.70
C ARG A 399 13.18 -1.13 33.00
N THR A 400 13.60 -0.38 31.99
CA THR A 400 14.35 0.87 32.16
C THR A 400 13.47 2.13 32.06
N ALA A 401 12.42 2.11 31.22
CA ALA A 401 11.55 3.25 30.96
C ALA A 401 10.10 2.83 30.67
N PRO A 402 9.29 2.47 31.71
CA PRO A 402 7.95 1.88 31.51
C PRO A 402 6.98 2.75 30.69
N ARG A 403 7.01 4.08 30.88
CA ARG A 403 6.15 5.01 30.10
C ARG A 403 6.50 5.00 28.63
N GLU A 404 7.77 4.89 28.30
CA GLU A 404 8.23 4.80 26.93
C GLU A 404 7.99 3.41 26.33
N ALA A 405 8.12 2.37 27.16
CA ALA A 405 7.81 0.99 26.79
C ALA A 405 6.35 0.82 26.35
N LEU A 406 5.40 1.56 26.94
CA LEU A 406 4.01 1.55 26.49
C LEU A 406 3.90 1.88 24.99
N ARG A 407 4.58 2.94 24.54
CA ARG A 407 4.54 3.41 23.14
C ARG A 407 5.48 2.63 22.20
N ALA A 408 6.56 2.04 22.73
CA ALA A 408 7.58 1.38 21.90
C ALA A 408 7.44 -0.13 21.83
N VAL A 409 6.79 -0.75 22.81
CA VAL A 409 6.71 -2.19 22.98
C VAL A 409 5.26 -2.66 23.04
N VAL A 410 4.49 -2.12 24.01
CA VAL A 410 3.14 -2.64 24.28
C VAL A 410 2.18 -2.32 23.15
N VAL A 411 2.04 -1.04 22.77
CA VAL A 411 1.12 -0.62 21.70
C VAL A 411 1.48 -1.29 20.37
N PRO A 412 2.73 -1.25 19.87
CA PRO A 412 3.10 -1.99 18.67
C PRO A 412 2.88 -3.49 18.77
N GLY A 413 3.25 -4.09 19.90
CA GLY A 413 3.09 -5.53 20.13
C GLY A 413 1.64 -5.98 20.05
N LEU A 414 0.74 -5.28 20.77
CA LEU A 414 -0.70 -5.55 20.71
C LEU A 414 -1.28 -5.32 19.33
N SER A 415 -0.88 -4.23 18.66
CA SER A 415 -1.32 -3.94 17.28
C SER A 415 -0.90 -5.03 16.29
N GLY A 416 0.36 -5.49 16.38
CA GLY A 416 0.87 -6.57 15.57
C GLY A 416 0.14 -7.89 15.82
N LEU A 417 -0.08 -8.26 17.11
CA LEU A 417 -0.82 -9.46 17.47
C LEU A 417 -2.29 -9.39 17.03
N ALA A 418 -2.95 -8.24 17.20
CA ALA A 418 -4.32 -8.05 16.76
C ALA A 418 -4.45 -8.26 15.24
N LEU A 419 -3.55 -7.66 14.46
CA LEU A 419 -3.61 -7.77 13.01
C LEU A 419 -3.30 -9.19 12.52
N LEU A 420 -2.32 -9.86 13.11
CA LEU A 420 -2.03 -11.27 12.83
C LEU A 420 -3.19 -12.18 13.25
N GLY A 421 -3.81 -11.92 14.39
CA GLY A 421 -4.97 -12.69 14.88
C GLY A 421 -6.17 -12.56 13.93
N ILE A 422 -6.45 -11.35 13.44
CA ILE A 422 -7.51 -11.10 12.45
C ILE A 422 -7.17 -11.82 11.14
N GLY A 423 -5.92 -11.74 10.67
CA GLY A 423 -5.47 -12.46 9.49
C GLY A 423 -5.64 -13.99 9.62
N CYS A 424 -5.30 -14.56 10.78
CA CYS A 424 -5.51 -15.98 11.06
C CYS A 424 -7.01 -16.35 11.10
N TYR A 425 -7.84 -15.49 11.70
CA TYR A 425 -9.28 -15.70 11.75
C TYR A 425 -9.88 -15.74 10.34
N LEU A 426 -9.54 -14.77 9.49
CA LEU A 426 -10.01 -14.75 8.10
C LEU A 426 -9.45 -15.90 7.26
N GLY A 427 -8.19 -16.28 7.49
CA GLY A 427 -7.64 -17.46 6.82
C GLY A 427 -8.42 -18.73 7.15
N ARG A 428 -8.87 -18.86 8.40
CA ARG A 428 -9.77 -19.96 8.80
C ARG A 428 -11.15 -19.83 8.17
N ASP A 429 -11.71 -18.63 8.14
CA ASP A 429 -13.01 -18.34 7.55
C ASP A 429 -13.03 -18.72 6.07
N TYR A 430 -12.04 -18.27 5.29
CA TYR A 430 -11.87 -18.71 3.89
C TYR A 430 -11.75 -20.23 3.74
N ALA A 431 -11.04 -20.90 4.64
CA ALA A 431 -10.92 -22.35 4.60
C ALA A 431 -12.27 -23.08 4.84
N THR A 432 -13.22 -22.43 5.51
CA THR A 432 -14.56 -22.98 5.78
C THR A 432 -15.63 -22.57 4.75
N MET A 433 -15.34 -21.59 3.88
CA MET A 433 -16.28 -21.11 2.86
C MET A 433 -16.60 -22.15 1.78
N SER A 434 -15.72 -23.11 1.55
CA SER A 434 -15.84 -24.06 0.45
C SER A 434 -15.41 -25.45 0.86
N ASP A 435 -16.25 -26.47 0.59
CA ASP A 435 -15.94 -27.87 0.92
C ASP A 435 -14.83 -28.44 0.03
N HIS A 436 -14.70 -27.95 -1.21
CA HIS A 436 -13.75 -28.43 -2.21
C HIS A 436 -13.00 -27.30 -2.89
N PHE A 437 -11.74 -27.55 -3.23
CA PHE A 437 -10.93 -26.62 -4.02
C PHE A 437 -11.48 -26.48 -5.44
N GLN A 438 -11.79 -25.24 -5.84
CA GLN A 438 -12.15 -24.88 -7.21
C GLN A 438 -11.35 -23.63 -7.62
N LEU A 439 -10.89 -23.61 -8.86
CA LEU A 439 -10.20 -22.44 -9.44
C LEU A 439 -11.23 -21.34 -9.80
N SER A 440 -11.76 -20.68 -8.77
CA SER A 440 -12.68 -19.55 -8.88
C SER A 440 -12.37 -18.52 -7.80
N PRO A 441 -12.44 -17.22 -8.09
CA PRO A 441 -12.26 -16.16 -7.09
C PRO A 441 -13.23 -16.27 -5.90
N ASP A 442 -14.41 -16.85 -6.10
CA ASP A 442 -15.41 -17.05 -5.04
C ASP A 442 -15.10 -18.25 -4.13
N ASN A 443 -14.06 -19.02 -4.45
CA ASN A 443 -13.70 -20.19 -3.68
C ASN A 443 -12.65 -19.84 -2.61
N GLY A 444 -12.97 -20.05 -1.34
CA GLY A 444 -12.12 -19.70 -0.21
C GLY A 444 -10.75 -20.40 -0.23
N TRP A 445 -10.68 -21.67 -0.63
CA TRP A 445 -9.42 -22.39 -0.79
C TRP A 445 -8.55 -21.82 -1.92
N PHE A 446 -9.19 -21.36 -3.01
CA PHE A 446 -8.47 -20.69 -4.08
C PHE A 446 -7.89 -19.35 -3.62
N MET A 447 -8.67 -18.54 -2.88
CA MET A 447 -8.19 -17.29 -2.29
C MET A 447 -7.01 -17.51 -1.34
N LEU A 448 -7.00 -18.57 -0.54
CA LEU A 448 -5.89 -18.94 0.32
C LEU A 448 -4.68 -19.48 -0.44
N SER A 449 -4.87 -20.09 -1.61
CA SER A 449 -3.78 -20.65 -2.41
C SER A 449 -2.78 -19.61 -2.86
N VAL A 450 -3.22 -18.38 -3.13
CA VAL A 450 -2.36 -17.28 -3.60
C VAL A 450 -1.41 -16.78 -2.50
N PRO A 451 -1.87 -16.38 -1.29
CA PRO A 451 -0.97 -16.08 -0.18
C PRO A 451 -0.05 -17.25 0.18
N ALA A 452 -0.56 -18.49 0.15
CA ALA A 452 0.26 -19.69 0.40
C ALA A 452 1.37 -19.86 -0.65
N ALA A 453 1.07 -19.67 -1.93
CA ALA A 453 2.06 -19.73 -3.02
C ALA A 453 3.13 -18.62 -2.87
N ILE A 454 2.73 -17.42 -2.47
CA ILE A 454 3.66 -16.31 -2.18
C ILE A 454 4.60 -16.71 -1.03
N LEU A 455 4.08 -17.26 0.05
CA LEU A 455 4.88 -17.69 1.20
C LEU A 455 5.82 -18.86 0.84
N LEU A 456 5.31 -19.89 0.15
CA LEU A 456 6.11 -21.04 -0.27
C LEU A 456 7.22 -20.63 -1.23
N SER A 457 6.91 -19.80 -2.23
CA SER A 457 7.95 -19.26 -3.13
C SER A 457 8.99 -18.43 -2.37
N GLY A 458 8.56 -17.68 -1.33
CA GLY A 458 9.46 -16.93 -0.45
C GLY A 458 10.38 -17.83 0.35
N LEU A 459 9.89 -18.95 0.88
CA LEU A 459 10.73 -19.95 1.57
C LEU A 459 11.76 -20.60 0.63
N VAL A 460 11.36 -20.95 -0.59
CA VAL A 460 12.27 -21.47 -1.62
C VAL A 460 13.34 -20.43 -1.95
N MET A 461 12.97 -19.19 -2.18
CA MET A 461 13.91 -18.11 -2.49
C MET A 461 14.84 -17.79 -1.31
N ALA A 462 14.35 -17.85 -0.06
CA ALA A 462 15.18 -17.75 1.13
C ALA A 462 16.23 -18.89 1.20
N ALA A 463 15.80 -20.10 0.91
CA ALA A 463 16.70 -21.27 0.84
C ALA A 463 17.77 -21.10 -0.25
N VAL A 464 17.37 -20.65 -1.45
CA VAL A 464 18.31 -20.32 -2.54
C VAL A 464 19.30 -19.23 -2.10
N ALA A 465 18.81 -18.17 -1.44
CA ALA A 465 19.68 -17.09 -0.96
C ALA A 465 20.67 -17.59 0.10
N LYS A 466 20.22 -18.42 1.04
CA LYS A 466 21.06 -19.00 2.10
C LYS A 466 22.07 -20.02 1.58
N TYR A 467 21.60 -21.04 0.87
CA TYR A 467 22.43 -22.22 0.56
C TYR A 467 23.20 -22.08 -0.77
N ARG A 468 22.56 -21.53 -1.82
CA ARG A 468 23.20 -21.40 -3.14
C ARG A 468 23.99 -20.09 -3.27
N ARG A 469 23.41 -18.96 -2.84
CA ARG A 469 24.06 -17.64 -2.93
C ARG A 469 24.97 -17.35 -1.74
N ARG A 470 24.85 -18.13 -0.67
CA ARG A 470 25.61 -17.94 0.60
C ARG A 470 25.53 -16.51 1.10
N SER A 471 24.33 -15.96 1.09
CA SER A 471 24.13 -14.57 1.50
C SER A 471 24.49 -14.37 2.97
N PRO A 472 25.29 -13.34 3.28
CA PRO A 472 25.66 -13.02 4.66
C PRO A 472 24.46 -12.61 5.50
N TYR A 473 23.34 -12.21 4.91
CA TYR A 473 22.09 -11.88 5.59
C TYR A 473 21.61 -12.97 6.56
N PHE A 474 21.90 -14.24 6.24
CA PHE A 474 21.53 -15.40 7.06
C PHE A 474 22.56 -15.74 8.15
N VAL A 475 23.63 -14.95 8.27
CA VAL A 475 24.63 -15.14 9.33
C VAL A 475 24.24 -14.28 10.53
N SER A 476 24.32 -14.87 11.73
CA SER A 476 24.01 -14.15 12.98
C SER A 476 24.91 -12.90 13.14
N GLY A 477 24.30 -11.77 13.49
CA GLY A 477 25.02 -10.51 13.71
C GLY A 477 25.40 -9.74 12.44
N TYR A 478 25.01 -10.22 11.25
CA TYR A 478 25.25 -9.49 10.00
C TYR A 478 24.58 -8.11 10.02
N LYS A 479 25.37 -7.07 9.72
CA LYS A 479 24.90 -5.70 9.49
C LYS A 479 25.10 -5.39 8.01
N THR A 480 24.11 -4.75 7.37
CA THR A 480 24.23 -4.34 5.97
C THR A 480 25.35 -3.29 5.81
N ASP A 481 26.09 -3.37 4.70
CA ASP A 481 27.14 -2.36 4.35
C ASP A 481 26.56 -0.98 3.97
N ALA A 482 25.25 -0.81 3.99
CA ALA A 482 24.61 0.49 3.81
C ALA A 482 24.90 1.33 5.07
N GLY A 483 25.61 2.45 4.88
CA GLY A 483 26.04 3.37 5.95
C GLY A 483 24.97 3.63 7.01
N THR A 484 24.98 2.78 8.00
CA THR A 484 24.03 2.83 9.11
C THR A 484 24.57 3.87 10.09
N ASP A 485 24.05 5.09 10.03
CA ASP A 485 24.07 5.98 11.18
C ASP A 485 23.23 5.33 12.28
N THR A 486 23.79 4.33 12.97
CA THR A 486 23.18 3.77 14.17
C THR A 486 23.31 4.80 15.29
N VAL A 487 22.22 5.51 15.56
CA VAL A 487 22.16 6.39 16.74
C VAL A 487 22.03 5.51 17.97
N PRO A 488 22.93 5.61 18.97
CA PRO A 488 22.78 4.86 20.21
C PRO A 488 21.43 5.16 20.89
N LEU A 489 20.79 4.16 21.46
CA LEU A 489 19.50 4.26 22.15
C LEU A 489 19.43 5.42 23.17
N ALA A 490 20.56 5.72 23.83
CA ALA A 490 20.67 6.80 24.82
C ALA A 490 20.70 8.23 24.23
N ALA A 491 20.95 8.38 22.91
CA ALA A 491 21.04 9.71 22.28
C ALA A 491 19.71 10.18 21.69
N THR A 492 18.68 9.32 21.60
CA THR A 492 17.37 9.69 21.08
C THR A 492 16.48 10.41 22.09
N ASP A 493 16.82 10.37 23.38
CA ASP A 493 15.97 10.90 24.45
C ASP A 493 16.33 12.34 24.88
N ALA A 494 17.43 12.92 24.35
CA ALA A 494 17.90 14.26 24.76
C ALA A 494 17.25 15.42 23.98
N ARG A 495 16.44 15.16 22.96
CA ARG A 495 15.67 16.19 22.25
C ARG A 495 14.20 15.94 22.51
N GLY A 496 13.60 16.82 23.31
CA GLY A 496 12.21 16.79 23.75
C GLY A 496 11.17 16.72 22.61
N PRO A 497 9.90 16.55 22.97
CA PRO A 497 8.82 16.36 21.99
C PRO A 497 8.64 17.63 21.16
N VAL A 498 8.69 17.47 19.84
CA VAL A 498 8.11 18.40 18.88
C VAL A 498 7.18 17.58 17.98
#